data_e7a3f913cbe2f5f3aa603627a8fd0c74
#
_entry.id   e7a3f913cbe2f5f3aa603627a8fd0c74
#
_cell.length_a   1.000
_cell.length_b   1.000
_cell.length_c   1.000
_cell.angle_alpha   90.00
_cell.angle_beta   90.00
_cell.angle_gamma   90.00
#
_symmetry.space_group_name_H-M   'P 1'
#
loop_
_entity.id
_entity.type
_entity.pdbx_description
1 polymer ?
#
loop_
_entity_poly.entity_id
_entity_poly.type
_entity_poly.pdbx_seq_one_letter_code
_entity_poly.pdbx_strand_id
1 'polypeptide(L)'
;LVAGGANIWFRNDQFHFAWRKLTDDFIMQARAEFIGEGVDPHRKAGLMIRQGLDADAPYVDAVVHGDGLTSLQFRRTRGGLTEQIESEVKGADVIQLERRGKRYIFSAARFGAPYSSVEIADIALGDEVHAGLFLSSHNPDVIEQVAFRNVRIIRPAKPGFVPYRDYIGSQLELLDVATGQRHIVHRSSYPFEAPNWTPDGTALIFNTSGADPQRRGRLYRFDLASRQATLIDTGFAIRNNNDHVLSFNGTMLGISDQSTDQGQSTIFTLPARGGVPKRITPLTPSYLHSWSPDGKFLLYTGGRNGEFDIYKIPSDGSGPEVRLTTAPGVDDGPEFTPDGKHIYFNSVRSGKMQIWRMGPNGENQERVTHDDFNNWFPHASPDGKWLAMISYGDDIDPSDHPYYRHVYLRLMPITADGSRANARVVAYVYGGQGSINVPSWSPDGTMIAFVSNTDDL
;
A
#
# COMPACT_ATOMS: atom_id res chain seq x y z
N LEU A 1 11.24 -7.55 -22.07
CA LEU A 1 12.53 -8.02 -22.59
C LEU A 1 12.29 -8.99 -23.74
N VAL A 2 13.20 -8.97 -24.70
CA VAL A 2 13.23 -9.88 -25.85
C VAL A 2 14.67 -10.38 -25.97
N ALA A 3 14.93 -11.66 -25.77
CA ALA A 3 16.29 -12.18 -25.71
C ALA A 3 16.37 -13.70 -25.84
N GLY A 4 17.57 -14.18 -26.19
CA GLY A 4 18.01 -15.56 -26.11
C GLY A 4 18.85 -15.83 -24.87
N GLY A 5 19.51 -17.00 -24.85
CA GLY A 5 20.46 -17.40 -23.83
C GLY A 5 20.43 -18.90 -23.56
N ALA A 6 21.58 -19.53 -23.36
CA ALA A 6 21.65 -20.98 -23.19
C ALA A 6 21.14 -21.44 -21.83
N ASN A 7 21.55 -20.79 -20.76
CA ASN A 7 21.12 -21.16 -19.39
C ASN A 7 21.66 -20.19 -18.32
N ILE A 8 21.05 -20.27 -17.12
CA ILE A 8 21.55 -19.75 -15.85
C ILE A 8 21.48 -20.93 -14.87
N TRP A 9 22.47 -21.81 -14.92
CA TRP A 9 22.56 -23.02 -14.09
C TRP A 9 24.02 -23.40 -13.92
N PHE A 10 24.40 -24.53 -13.57
CA PHE A 10 25.78 -25.02 -13.45
C PHE A 10 26.81 -23.95 -13.01
N ARG A 11 27.88 -23.73 -13.79
CA ARG A 11 29.03 -22.88 -13.45
C ARG A 11 29.14 -21.61 -14.26
N ASN A 12 28.49 -21.54 -15.43
CA ASN A 12 28.54 -20.40 -16.34
C ASN A 12 27.12 -20.05 -16.84
N ASP A 13 26.88 -18.76 -17.00
CA ASP A 13 25.59 -18.20 -17.37
C ASP A 13 25.66 -17.54 -18.75
N GLN A 14 24.60 -17.74 -19.56
CA GLN A 14 24.36 -17.03 -20.81
C GLN A 14 22.89 -16.60 -20.88
N PHE A 15 22.65 -15.30 -20.73
CA PHE A 15 21.31 -14.72 -20.63
C PHE A 15 21.34 -13.22 -20.91
N HIS A 16 20.19 -12.58 -21.02
CA HIS A 16 20.05 -11.13 -21.11
C HIS A 16 19.75 -10.54 -19.75
N PHE A 17 20.44 -9.44 -19.40
CA PHE A 17 20.32 -8.78 -18.10
C PHE A 17 20.20 -7.27 -18.24
N ALA A 18 19.04 -6.72 -17.88
CA ALA A 18 18.79 -5.29 -17.79
C ALA A 18 18.99 -4.86 -16.34
N TRP A 19 20.10 -4.21 -16.03
CA TRP A 19 20.57 -3.98 -14.67
C TRP A 19 20.96 -2.53 -14.38
N ARG A 20 21.05 -2.24 -13.09
CA ARG A 20 21.72 -1.06 -12.54
C ARG A 20 22.56 -1.48 -11.33
N LYS A 21 23.52 -0.62 -10.94
CA LYS A 21 24.26 -0.81 -9.70
C LYS A 21 23.42 -0.35 -8.51
N LEU A 22 23.41 -1.15 -7.45
CA LEU A 22 22.76 -0.86 -6.18
C LEU A 22 23.70 -1.20 -5.03
N THR A 23 23.54 -0.45 -3.94
CA THR A 23 24.23 -0.67 -2.65
C THR A 23 23.21 -0.91 -1.56
N ASP A 24 23.64 -1.27 -0.37
CA ASP A 24 22.84 -1.41 0.84
C ASP A 24 21.64 -2.40 0.68
N ASP A 25 20.65 -2.29 1.55
CA ASP A 25 19.42 -3.07 1.53
C ASP A 25 18.43 -2.50 0.51
N PHE A 26 17.74 -3.37 -0.20
CA PHE A 26 16.71 -2.98 -1.16
C PHE A 26 15.73 -4.13 -1.45
N ILE A 27 14.57 -3.76 -1.98
CA ILE A 27 13.53 -4.66 -2.45
C ILE A 27 13.33 -4.42 -3.94
N MET A 28 13.41 -5.46 -4.74
CA MET A 28 12.96 -5.44 -6.14
C MET A 28 11.64 -6.16 -6.25
N GLN A 29 10.70 -5.62 -7.02
CA GLN A 29 9.38 -6.19 -7.24
C GLN A 29 8.98 -6.05 -8.71
N ALA A 30 8.35 -7.07 -9.28
CA ALA A 30 7.78 -7.02 -10.62
C ALA A 30 6.64 -8.03 -10.79
N ARG A 31 5.77 -7.78 -11.77
CA ARG A 31 5.00 -8.83 -12.42
C ARG A 31 5.73 -9.27 -13.67
N ALA A 32 5.92 -10.57 -13.84
CA ALA A 32 6.61 -11.18 -14.98
C ALA A 32 5.64 -12.10 -15.72
N GLU A 33 5.47 -11.89 -17.03
CA GLU A 33 4.56 -12.64 -17.87
C GLU A 33 5.26 -13.01 -19.18
N PHE A 34 5.44 -14.32 -19.43
CA PHE A 34 5.94 -14.80 -20.72
C PHE A 34 4.92 -14.51 -21.82
N ILE A 35 5.41 -14.05 -22.97
CA ILE A 35 4.60 -13.81 -24.15
C ILE A 35 4.79 -14.99 -25.12
N GLY A 36 3.70 -15.70 -25.43
CA GLY A 36 3.72 -16.90 -26.26
C GLY A 36 4.03 -18.19 -25.50
N GLU A 37 3.82 -19.32 -26.16
CA GLU A 37 4.00 -20.66 -25.56
C GLU A 37 5.46 -21.00 -25.24
N GLY A 38 6.40 -20.43 -26.03
CA GLY A 38 7.82 -20.69 -25.91
C GLY A 38 8.23 -22.06 -26.45
N VAL A 39 9.54 -22.35 -26.42
CA VAL A 39 10.10 -23.57 -26.99
C VAL A 39 10.60 -24.50 -25.88
N ASP A 40 11.23 -23.95 -24.87
CA ASP A 40 11.84 -24.73 -23.77
C ASP A 40 11.07 -24.52 -22.46
N PRO A 41 10.67 -25.61 -21.76
CA PRO A 41 9.97 -25.49 -20.47
C PRO A 41 10.84 -24.83 -19.39
N HIS A 42 12.16 -24.88 -19.52
CA HIS A 42 13.10 -24.27 -18.56
C HIS A 42 13.52 -22.85 -18.96
N ARG A 43 12.88 -22.20 -19.96
CA ARG A 43 13.05 -20.75 -20.17
C ARG A 43 12.80 -20.02 -18.87
N LYS A 44 13.59 -18.98 -18.60
CA LYS A 44 13.64 -18.32 -17.28
C LYS A 44 13.47 -16.83 -17.40
N ALA A 45 12.68 -16.24 -16.54
CA ALA A 45 12.59 -14.80 -16.38
C ALA A 45 12.48 -14.42 -14.89
N GLY A 46 13.01 -13.26 -14.50
CA GLY A 46 12.93 -12.88 -13.11
C GLY A 46 13.73 -11.65 -12.70
N LEU A 47 14.00 -11.58 -11.41
CA LEU A 47 14.81 -10.57 -10.75
C LEU A 47 16.13 -11.19 -10.34
N MET A 48 17.25 -10.49 -10.56
CA MET A 48 18.57 -11.00 -10.22
C MET A 48 19.42 -9.95 -9.52
N ILE A 49 20.22 -10.39 -8.55
CA ILE A 49 21.28 -9.64 -7.87
C ILE A 49 22.59 -10.39 -8.07
N ARG A 50 23.57 -9.74 -8.70
CA ARG A 50 24.89 -10.34 -9.02
C ARG A 50 26.05 -9.51 -8.46
N GLN A 51 27.13 -10.20 -8.06
CA GLN A 51 28.38 -9.58 -7.67
C GLN A 51 29.08 -8.90 -8.84
N GLY A 52 28.97 -9.46 -10.06
CA GLY A 52 29.62 -8.97 -11.27
C GLY A 52 28.94 -9.46 -12.55
N LEU A 53 29.44 -9.05 -13.70
CA LEU A 53 28.88 -9.40 -15.01
C LEU A 53 29.56 -10.61 -15.67
N ASP A 54 30.63 -11.16 -15.07
CA ASP A 54 31.27 -12.36 -15.57
C ASP A 54 30.31 -13.57 -15.53
N ALA A 55 30.40 -14.45 -16.51
CA ALA A 55 29.50 -15.59 -16.64
C ALA A 55 29.48 -16.53 -15.42
N ASP A 56 30.57 -16.57 -14.68
CA ASP A 56 30.75 -17.42 -13.47
C ASP A 56 30.53 -16.68 -12.16
N ALA A 57 30.06 -15.41 -12.19
CA ALA A 57 29.92 -14.58 -11.00
C ALA A 57 28.88 -15.14 -10.01
N PRO A 58 29.08 -14.96 -8.70
CA PRO A 58 28.07 -15.24 -7.68
C PRO A 58 26.80 -14.42 -7.90
N TYR A 59 25.63 -15.00 -7.61
CA TYR A 59 24.34 -14.35 -7.77
C TYR A 59 23.26 -14.94 -6.86
N VAL A 60 22.18 -14.22 -6.74
CA VAL A 60 20.88 -14.68 -6.20
C VAL A 60 19.80 -14.18 -7.14
N ASP A 61 18.88 -15.03 -7.55
CA ASP A 61 17.75 -14.65 -8.38
C ASP A 61 16.40 -15.19 -7.88
N ALA A 62 15.34 -14.46 -8.21
CA ALA A 62 13.95 -14.81 -8.06
C ALA A 62 13.40 -15.15 -9.45
N VAL A 63 13.23 -16.45 -9.75
CA VAL A 63 13.00 -16.93 -11.10
C VAL A 63 11.64 -17.62 -11.25
N VAL A 64 11.00 -17.35 -12.39
CA VAL A 64 9.87 -18.11 -12.92
C VAL A 64 10.29 -18.81 -14.21
N HIS A 65 9.86 -20.07 -14.37
CA HIS A 65 10.17 -20.90 -15.55
C HIS A 65 8.94 -21.07 -16.45
N GLY A 66 9.17 -21.47 -17.68
CA GLY A 66 8.12 -21.73 -18.66
C GLY A 66 7.16 -22.87 -18.27
N ASP A 67 7.64 -23.87 -17.55
CA ASP A 67 6.85 -24.99 -16.99
C ASP A 67 6.12 -24.64 -15.68
N GLY A 68 6.30 -23.41 -15.21
CA GLY A 68 5.70 -22.92 -13.96
C GLY A 68 6.55 -23.16 -12.70
N LEU A 69 7.73 -23.78 -12.79
CA LEU A 69 8.64 -23.85 -11.64
C LEU A 69 8.99 -22.43 -11.21
N THR A 70 8.90 -22.16 -9.91
CA THR A 70 9.21 -20.88 -9.29
C THR A 70 10.19 -21.12 -8.16
N SER A 71 11.35 -20.47 -8.17
CA SER A 71 12.41 -20.76 -7.21
C SER A 71 13.32 -19.56 -6.93
N LEU A 72 13.99 -19.62 -5.79
CA LEU A 72 15.15 -18.81 -5.44
C LEU A 72 16.39 -19.60 -5.90
N GLN A 73 17.11 -19.12 -6.91
CA GLN A 73 18.36 -19.74 -7.37
C GLN A 73 19.56 -18.90 -6.95
N PHE A 74 20.68 -19.54 -6.68
CA PHE A 74 21.87 -18.81 -6.21
C PHE A 74 23.16 -19.58 -6.50
N ARG A 75 24.24 -18.83 -6.70
CA ARG A 75 25.63 -19.28 -6.77
C ARG A 75 26.44 -18.56 -5.69
N ARG A 76 26.97 -19.31 -4.73
CA ARG A 76 27.65 -18.72 -3.55
C ARG A 76 29.03 -18.17 -3.85
N THR A 77 29.77 -18.83 -4.75
CA THR A 77 31.17 -18.50 -5.07
C THR A 77 31.37 -18.49 -6.57
N ARG A 78 32.36 -17.73 -7.03
CA ARG A 78 32.75 -17.66 -8.45
C ARG A 78 33.04 -19.08 -8.99
N GLY A 79 32.43 -19.42 -10.13
CA GLY A 79 32.55 -20.74 -10.76
C GLY A 79 31.96 -21.91 -9.97
N GLY A 80 31.25 -21.64 -8.87
CA GLY A 80 30.48 -22.64 -8.12
C GLY A 80 29.29 -23.16 -8.88
N LEU A 81 28.71 -24.26 -8.42
CA LEU A 81 27.44 -24.76 -8.93
C LEU A 81 26.29 -23.87 -8.44
N THR A 82 25.28 -23.76 -9.26
CA THR A 82 24.00 -23.15 -8.86
C THR A 82 23.20 -24.12 -8.00
N GLU A 83 22.59 -23.58 -6.95
CA GLU A 83 21.66 -24.23 -6.01
C GLU A 83 20.28 -23.57 -6.13
N GLN A 84 19.23 -24.22 -5.63
CA GLN A 84 17.90 -23.62 -5.60
C GLN A 84 17.10 -24.01 -4.36
N ILE A 85 16.14 -23.16 -4.01
CA ILE A 85 15.05 -23.43 -3.08
C ILE A 85 13.74 -23.19 -3.84
N GLU A 86 12.92 -24.21 -4.00
CA GLU A 86 11.64 -24.08 -4.69
C GLU A 86 10.62 -23.35 -3.84
N SER A 87 9.81 -22.51 -4.48
CA SER A 87 8.61 -21.95 -3.90
C SER A 87 7.45 -22.95 -3.97
N GLU A 88 6.56 -22.90 -3.02
CA GLU A 88 5.29 -23.64 -3.08
C GLU A 88 4.37 -23.13 -4.20
N VAL A 89 4.52 -21.86 -4.57
CA VAL A 89 3.73 -21.22 -5.63
C VAL A 89 4.27 -21.66 -7.00
N LYS A 90 3.47 -22.37 -7.77
CA LYS A 90 3.78 -22.71 -9.16
C LYS A 90 3.13 -21.70 -10.11
N GLY A 91 3.89 -21.31 -11.16
CA GLY A 91 3.44 -20.34 -12.16
C GLY A 91 3.15 -18.96 -11.56
N ALA A 92 4.02 -18.50 -10.66
CA ALA A 92 3.94 -17.16 -10.13
C ALA A 92 4.10 -16.13 -11.25
N ASP A 93 3.33 -15.05 -11.17
CA ASP A 93 3.48 -13.88 -12.03
C ASP A 93 3.81 -12.60 -11.23
N VAL A 94 3.79 -12.66 -9.90
CA VAL A 94 4.26 -11.60 -9.01
C VAL A 94 5.46 -12.11 -8.25
N ILE A 95 6.60 -11.44 -8.40
CA ILE A 95 7.87 -11.81 -7.77
C ILE A 95 8.50 -10.61 -7.07
N GLN A 96 9.10 -10.90 -5.92
CA GLN A 96 9.87 -9.93 -5.15
C GLN A 96 11.16 -10.57 -4.69
N LEU A 97 12.29 -9.85 -4.82
CA LEU A 97 13.59 -10.24 -4.29
C LEU A 97 14.10 -9.12 -3.38
N GLU A 98 14.24 -9.44 -2.11
CA GLU A 98 14.72 -8.52 -1.09
C GLU A 98 16.13 -8.89 -0.64
N ARG A 99 17.02 -7.89 -0.55
CA ARG A 99 18.34 -7.99 0.06
C ARG A 99 18.33 -7.33 1.42
N ARG A 100 18.76 -8.05 2.46
CA ARG A 100 19.06 -7.55 3.81
C ARG A 100 20.48 -8.01 4.20
N GLY A 101 21.47 -7.18 3.91
CA GLY A 101 22.87 -7.52 4.07
C GLY A 101 23.26 -8.77 3.25
N LYS A 102 23.50 -9.89 3.94
CA LYS A 102 23.82 -11.20 3.33
C LYS A 102 22.66 -12.17 3.28
N ARG A 103 21.46 -11.72 3.64
CA ARG A 103 20.20 -12.49 3.58
C ARG A 103 19.38 -12.04 2.39
N TYR A 104 18.80 -13.00 1.68
CA TYR A 104 17.95 -12.75 0.52
C TYR A 104 16.62 -13.45 0.71
N ILE A 105 15.54 -12.72 0.50
CA ILE A 105 14.16 -13.22 0.64
C ILE A 105 13.50 -13.14 -0.73
N PHE A 106 13.04 -14.27 -1.20
CA PHE A 106 12.23 -14.38 -2.39
C PHE A 106 10.77 -14.57 -1.99
N SER A 107 9.89 -13.72 -2.48
CA SER A 107 8.45 -13.81 -2.29
C SER A 107 7.76 -13.93 -3.64
N ALA A 108 6.88 -14.92 -3.77
CA ALA A 108 6.20 -15.24 -5.01
C ALA A 108 4.69 -15.35 -4.80
N ALA A 109 3.90 -14.91 -5.77
CA ALA A 109 2.45 -15.07 -5.78
C ALA A 109 1.92 -15.22 -7.22
N ARG A 110 0.74 -15.81 -7.36
CA ARG A 110 -0.13 -15.50 -8.49
C ARG A 110 -0.88 -14.21 -8.19
N PHE A 111 -1.00 -13.31 -9.15
CA PHE A 111 -1.69 -12.05 -8.94
C PHE A 111 -3.12 -12.27 -8.40
N GLY A 112 -3.42 -11.61 -7.30
CA GLY A 112 -4.65 -11.83 -6.53
C GLY A 112 -4.46 -12.59 -5.22
N ALA A 113 -3.36 -13.32 -5.05
CA ALA A 113 -3.02 -14.08 -3.85
C ALA A 113 -1.94 -13.38 -3.00
N PRO A 114 -1.86 -13.63 -1.70
CA PRO A 114 -0.73 -13.21 -0.88
C PRO A 114 0.57 -13.93 -1.27
N TYR A 115 1.71 -13.38 -0.87
CA TYR A 115 3.02 -14.00 -1.06
C TYR A 115 3.18 -15.29 -0.24
N SER A 116 3.87 -16.27 -0.86
CA SER A 116 4.64 -17.30 -0.17
C SER A 116 6.12 -16.96 -0.31
N SER A 117 6.90 -17.09 0.75
CA SER A 117 8.29 -16.64 0.79
C SER A 117 9.24 -17.76 1.18
N VAL A 118 10.40 -17.77 0.54
CA VAL A 118 11.58 -18.58 0.91
C VAL A 118 12.79 -17.68 1.04
N GLU A 119 13.78 -18.10 1.82
CA GLU A 119 14.96 -17.28 2.06
C GLU A 119 16.25 -18.06 2.11
N ILE A 120 17.34 -17.36 1.89
CA ILE A 120 18.71 -17.85 2.06
C ILE A 120 19.55 -16.81 2.78
N ALA A 121 20.43 -17.25 3.64
CA ALA A 121 21.40 -16.43 4.36
C ALA A 121 22.84 -16.77 3.96
N ASP A 122 23.77 -15.92 4.44
CA ASP A 122 25.21 -16.12 4.31
C ASP A 122 25.74 -16.11 2.86
N ILE A 123 25.09 -15.34 1.96
CA ILE A 123 25.62 -15.08 0.62
C ILE A 123 26.22 -13.67 0.55
N ALA A 124 27.51 -13.58 0.34
CA ALA A 124 28.24 -12.32 0.25
C ALA A 124 28.45 -11.93 -1.22
N LEU A 125 27.61 -11.05 -1.76
CA LEU A 125 27.74 -10.50 -3.11
C LEU A 125 28.54 -9.16 -3.17
N GLY A 126 29.06 -8.70 -2.02
CA GLY A 126 29.73 -7.39 -1.90
C GLY A 126 28.75 -6.24 -1.59
N ASP A 127 29.31 -5.05 -1.38
CA ASP A 127 28.50 -3.87 -1.02
C ASP A 127 27.75 -3.34 -2.23
N GLU A 128 28.43 -3.11 -3.36
CA GLU A 128 27.84 -2.75 -4.64
C GLU A 128 27.54 -4.01 -5.47
N VAL A 129 26.34 -4.11 -6.00
CA VAL A 129 25.86 -5.23 -6.80
C VAL A 129 25.21 -4.76 -8.10
N HIS A 130 25.15 -5.64 -9.10
CA HIS A 130 24.33 -5.46 -10.29
C HIS A 130 22.97 -6.10 -10.02
N ALA A 131 21.91 -5.31 -10.08
CA ALA A 131 20.54 -5.76 -9.76
C ALA A 131 19.55 -5.34 -10.86
N GLY A 132 18.64 -6.24 -11.25
CA GLY A 132 17.73 -5.96 -12.33
C GLY A 132 16.89 -7.13 -12.79
N LEU A 133 16.40 -7.01 -14.05
CA LEU A 133 15.50 -7.96 -14.72
C LEU A 133 16.31 -8.84 -15.66
N PHE A 134 15.97 -10.13 -15.74
CA PHE A 134 16.64 -11.04 -16.65
C PHE A 134 15.68 -11.92 -17.45
N LEU A 135 16.19 -12.43 -18.58
CA LEU A 135 15.53 -13.41 -19.44
C LEU A 135 16.58 -14.35 -20.04
N SER A 136 16.31 -15.65 -20.00
CA SER A 136 17.04 -16.70 -20.73
C SER A 136 16.03 -17.63 -21.41
N SER A 137 16.20 -17.86 -22.71
CA SER A 137 15.36 -18.79 -23.49
C SER A 137 15.63 -20.26 -23.16
N HIS A 138 16.72 -20.57 -22.48
CA HIS A 138 17.26 -21.91 -22.26
C HIS A 138 17.66 -22.67 -23.58
N ASN A 139 17.67 -21.94 -24.68
CA ASN A 139 18.10 -22.40 -25.99
C ASN A 139 18.78 -21.23 -26.73
N PRO A 140 20.09 -21.30 -27.06
CA PRO A 140 20.82 -20.16 -27.63
C PRO A 140 20.32 -19.76 -29.05
N ASP A 141 19.60 -20.65 -29.72
CA ASP A 141 19.07 -20.43 -31.08
C ASP A 141 17.65 -19.87 -31.10
N VAL A 142 17.05 -19.63 -29.88
CA VAL A 142 15.66 -19.19 -29.72
C VAL A 142 15.63 -17.85 -29.00
N ILE A 143 14.76 -16.97 -29.48
CA ILE A 143 14.43 -15.70 -28.82
C ILE A 143 13.06 -15.84 -28.13
N GLU A 144 13.03 -15.58 -26.83
CA GLU A 144 11.82 -15.52 -25.99
C GLU A 144 11.46 -14.08 -25.65
N GLN A 145 10.22 -13.88 -25.23
CA GLN A 145 9.70 -12.59 -24.80
C GLN A 145 9.06 -12.67 -23.43
N VAL A 146 9.31 -11.65 -22.61
CA VAL A 146 8.66 -11.48 -21.31
C VAL A 146 8.27 -10.02 -21.10
N ALA A 147 7.04 -9.80 -20.63
CA ALA A 147 6.58 -8.50 -20.16
C ALA A 147 6.82 -8.37 -18.65
N PHE A 148 7.54 -7.34 -18.24
CA PHE A 148 7.65 -6.94 -16.84
C PHE A 148 6.78 -5.72 -16.59
N ARG A 149 5.85 -5.81 -15.63
CA ARG A 149 4.97 -4.73 -15.21
C ARG A 149 5.16 -4.42 -13.74
N ASN A 150 4.78 -3.22 -13.32
CA ASN A 150 4.87 -2.76 -11.93
C ASN A 150 6.28 -2.91 -11.33
N VAL A 151 7.31 -2.73 -12.15
CA VAL A 151 8.71 -2.84 -11.69
C VAL A 151 9.00 -1.75 -10.67
N ARG A 152 9.45 -2.16 -9.49
CA ARG A 152 9.84 -1.26 -8.39
C ARG A 152 11.19 -1.68 -7.83
N ILE A 153 11.99 -0.68 -7.49
CA ILE A 153 13.14 -0.78 -6.60
C ILE A 153 12.80 0.10 -5.40
N ILE A 154 12.81 -0.47 -4.22
CA ILE A 154 12.39 0.17 -2.99
C ILE A 154 13.58 0.14 -2.03
N ARG A 155 13.91 1.28 -1.45
CA ARG A 155 14.83 1.38 -0.32
C ARG A 155 14.00 1.34 0.96
N PRO A 156 14.07 0.27 1.75
CA PRO A 156 13.33 0.20 3.00
C PRO A 156 13.88 1.17 4.03
N ALA A 157 13.09 1.48 5.04
CA ALA A 157 13.54 2.22 6.21
C ALA A 157 14.74 1.51 6.86
N LYS A 158 15.75 2.29 7.25
CA LYS A 158 16.98 1.74 7.83
C LYS A 158 16.73 1.06 9.19
N PRO A 159 17.55 0.09 9.57
CA PRO A 159 17.50 -0.47 10.91
C PRO A 159 17.55 0.61 11.99
N GLY A 160 16.71 0.49 13.03
CA GLY A 160 16.61 1.49 14.10
C GLY A 160 15.63 2.63 13.80
N PHE A 161 14.86 2.56 12.70
CA PHE A 161 13.76 3.47 12.44
C PHE A 161 12.82 3.58 13.65
N VAL A 162 12.50 4.80 14.04
CA VAL A 162 11.57 5.11 15.13
C VAL A 162 10.34 5.80 14.55
N PRO A 163 9.15 5.19 14.64
CA PRO A 163 7.89 5.78 14.15
C PRO A 163 7.67 7.19 14.68
N TYR A 164 7.07 8.06 13.86
CA TYR A 164 6.74 9.47 14.17
C TYR A 164 7.92 10.40 14.41
N ARG A 165 9.16 9.89 14.43
CA ARG A 165 10.40 10.66 14.47
C ARG A 165 11.14 10.61 13.14
N ASP A 166 11.34 9.39 12.66
CA ASP A 166 12.07 9.13 11.43
C ASP A 166 11.06 8.90 10.29
N TYR A 167 11.39 9.39 9.10
CA TYR A 167 10.52 9.28 7.93
C TYR A 167 11.36 9.01 6.68
N ILE A 168 10.79 8.27 5.73
CA ILE A 168 11.35 8.11 4.39
C ILE A 168 10.41 8.73 3.35
N GLY A 169 10.88 8.86 2.11
CA GLY A 169 10.11 9.48 1.04
C GLY A 169 8.85 8.71 0.64
N SER A 170 7.96 9.40 -0.04
CA SER A 170 6.65 8.89 -0.49
C SER A 170 6.50 8.94 -2.00
N GLN A 171 5.78 7.96 -2.55
CA GLN A 171 5.35 7.89 -3.93
C GLN A 171 3.83 7.83 -3.98
N LEU A 172 3.21 8.78 -4.69
CA LEU A 172 1.78 8.75 -5.01
C LEU A 172 1.57 7.84 -6.20
N GLU A 173 0.80 6.79 -6.01
CA GLU A 173 0.49 5.81 -7.04
C GLU A 173 -1.01 5.77 -7.35
N LEU A 174 -1.32 5.56 -8.62
CA LEU A 174 -2.66 5.23 -9.09
C LEU A 174 -2.68 3.77 -9.54
N LEU A 175 -3.57 2.97 -8.96
CA LEU A 175 -3.83 1.59 -9.34
C LEU A 175 -5.04 1.54 -10.26
N ASP A 176 -4.88 1.04 -11.47
CA ASP A 176 -5.99 0.63 -12.33
C ASP A 176 -6.58 -0.69 -11.79
N VAL A 177 -7.83 -0.66 -11.38
CA VAL A 177 -8.49 -1.78 -10.68
C VAL A 177 -8.73 -2.98 -11.59
N ALA A 178 -8.95 -2.74 -12.89
CA ALA A 178 -9.23 -3.78 -13.86
C ALA A 178 -7.97 -4.58 -14.23
N THR A 179 -6.83 -3.89 -14.39
CA THR A 179 -5.58 -4.50 -14.86
C THR A 179 -4.56 -4.79 -13.76
N GLY A 180 -4.71 -4.15 -12.60
CA GLY A 180 -3.71 -4.15 -11.52
C GLY A 180 -2.43 -3.39 -11.88
N GLN A 181 -2.48 -2.52 -12.90
CA GLN A 181 -1.34 -1.70 -13.29
C GLN A 181 -1.21 -0.50 -12.36
N ARG A 182 0.03 -0.22 -11.94
CA ARG A 182 0.36 0.85 -10.98
C ARG A 182 1.16 1.95 -11.66
N HIS A 183 0.73 3.19 -11.52
CA HIS A 183 1.37 4.37 -12.09
C HIS A 183 1.81 5.32 -10.99
N ILE A 184 3.13 5.58 -10.88
CA ILE A 184 3.64 6.61 -9.99
C ILE A 184 3.40 7.97 -10.67
N VAL A 185 2.60 8.82 -10.04
CA VAL A 185 2.26 10.16 -10.57
C VAL A 185 3.01 11.28 -9.87
N HIS A 186 3.49 11.04 -8.63
CA HIS A 186 4.30 11.99 -7.87
C HIS A 186 5.30 11.27 -6.97
N ARG A 187 6.46 11.89 -6.73
CA ARG A 187 7.49 11.42 -5.80
C ARG A 187 8.01 12.58 -4.98
N SER A 188 8.32 12.34 -3.72
CA SER A 188 8.94 13.32 -2.85
C SER A 188 9.81 12.64 -1.80
N SER A 189 11.03 13.15 -1.61
CA SER A 189 11.87 12.79 -0.47
C SER A 189 11.28 13.29 0.86
N TYR A 190 10.43 14.32 0.82
CA TYR A 190 9.64 14.73 1.96
C TYR A 190 8.33 13.95 2.02
N PRO A 191 8.04 13.23 3.11
CA PRO A 191 6.91 12.31 3.19
C PRO A 191 5.55 13.02 3.11
N PHE A 192 4.62 12.35 2.43
CA PHE A 192 3.20 12.72 2.36
C PHE A 192 2.34 11.46 2.44
N GLU A 193 1.05 11.62 2.78
CA GLU A 193 0.16 10.53 3.17
C GLU A 193 -1.28 10.77 2.71
N ALA A 194 -2.09 9.68 2.68
CA ALA A 194 -3.54 9.71 2.64
C ALA A 194 -4.13 10.49 1.45
N PRO A 195 -3.96 10.01 0.21
CA PRO A 195 -4.48 10.70 -0.97
C PRO A 195 -5.99 10.55 -1.08
N ASN A 196 -6.73 11.68 -1.02
CA ASN A 196 -8.18 11.77 -1.17
C ASN A 196 -8.55 12.41 -2.51
N TRP A 197 -9.36 11.75 -3.33
CA TRP A 197 -9.77 12.25 -4.64
C TRP A 197 -10.71 13.46 -4.53
N THR A 198 -10.54 14.42 -5.45
CA THR A 198 -11.58 15.44 -5.68
C THR A 198 -12.74 14.82 -6.50
N PRO A 199 -14.01 15.21 -6.24
CA PRO A 199 -15.17 14.61 -6.92
C PRO A 199 -15.21 14.80 -8.44
N ASP A 200 -14.46 15.77 -8.99
CA ASP A 200 -14.29 15.97 -10.42
C ASP A 200 -13.21 15.07 -11.04
N GLY A 201 -12.52 14.27 -10.23
CA GLY A 201 -11.46 13.35 -10.68
C GLY A 201 -10.17 14.03 -11.19
N THR A 202 -10.01 15.34 -11.01
CA THR A 202 -8.88 16.10 -11.58
C THR A 202 -7.68 16.19 -10.64
N ALA A 203 -7.89 15.96 -9.33
CA ALA A 203 -6.85 16.15 -8.34
C ALA A 203 -6.98 15.21 -7.14
N LEU A 204 -5.93 15.17 -6.35
CA LEU A 204 -5.85 14.51 -5.06
C LEU A 204 -5.50 15.51 -3.97
N ILE A 205 -6.04 15.34 -2.76
CA ILE A 205 -5.59 16.05 -1.57
C ILE A 205 -4.78 15.07 -0.74
N PHE A 206 -3.62 15.50 -0.24
CA PHE A 206 -2.80 14.74 0.69
C PHE A 206 -2.21 15.65 1.78
N ASN A 207 -1.86 15.09 2.92
CA ASN A 207 -1.11 15.78 3.96
C ASN A 207 0.37 15.46 3.85
N THR A 208 1.21 16.41 4.30
CA THR A 208 2.64 16.16 4.51
C THR A 208 2.87 15.70 5.95
N SER A 209 3.76 14.73 6.11
CA SER A 209 4.30 14.29 7.39
C SER A 209 5.79 14.64 7.49
N GLY A 210 6.54 14.07 8.42
CA GLY A 210 7.98 14.31 8.52
C GLY A 210 8.40 15.18 9.69
N ALA A 211 9.71 15.37 9.84
CA ALA A 211 10.29 16.02 11.01
C ALA A 211 10.31 17.55 10.96
N ASP A 212 10.24 18.16 9.75
CA ASP A 212 10.27 19.61 9.58
C ASP A 212 8.97 20.27 10.04
N PRO A 213 8.96 21.05 11.14
CA PRO A 213 7.74 21.68 11.66
C PRO A 213 7.08 22.67 10.70
N GLN A 214 7.82 23.24 9.74
CA GLN A 214 7.26 24.20 8.78
C GLN A 214 6.50 23.53 7.65
N ARG A 215 6.82 22.28 7.36
CA ARG A 215 6.21 21.48 6.29
C ARG A 215 5.25 20.42 6.82
N ARG A 216 5.50 19.88 8.00
CA ARG A 216 4.66 18.84 8.62
C ARG A 216 3.23 19.31 8.82
N GLY A 217 2.28 18.44 8.51
CA GLY A 217 0.85 18.69 8.76
C GLY A 217 0.22 19.71 7.83
N ARG A 218 0.80 19.93 6.64
CA ARG A 218 0.21 20.80 5.62
C ARG A 218 -0.59 19.97 4.63
N LEU A 219 -1.69 20.52 4.15
CA LEU A 219 -2.52 19.92 3.12
C LEU A 219 -2.21 20.50 1.76
N TYR A 220 -2.11 19.64 0.76
CA TYR A 220 -1.86 20.04 -0.61
C TYR A 220 -2.90 19.44 -1.54
N ARG A 221 -3.34 20.23 -2.54
CA ARG A 221 -4.07 19.77 -3.69
C ARG A 221 -3.07 19.49 -4.81
N PHE A 222 -2.98 18.24 -5.23
CA PHE A 222 -2.14 17.77 -6.33
C PHE A 222 -2.98 17.61 -7.60
N ASP A 223 -2.71 18.44 -8.60
CA ASP A 223 -3.38 18.39 -9.90
C ASP A 223 -2.74 17.32 -10.79
N LEU A 224 -3.56 16.38 -11.27
CA LEU A 224 -3.09 15.21 -12.02
C LEU A 224 -2.58 15.56 -13.42
N ALA A 225 -3.12 16.58 -14.07
CA ALA A 225 -2.73 16.98 -15.42
C ALA A 225 -1.40 17.73 -15.42
N SER A 226 -1.27 18.75 -14.56
CA SER A 226 -0.06 19.57 -14.43
C SER A 226 1.02 18.92 -13.55
N ARG A 227 0.66 17.94 -12.70
CA ARG A 227 1.52 17.33 -11.68
C ARG A 227 2.10 18.34 -10.67
N GLN A 228 1.33 19.39 -10.38
CA GLN A 228 1.69 20.41 -9.41
C GLN A 228 0.90 20.27 -8.12
N ALA A 229 1.60 20.38 -6.98
CA ALA A 229 1.01 20.44 -5.66
C ALA A 229 0.86 21.90 -5.21
N THR A 230 -0.35 22.30 -4.84
CA THR A 230 -0.67 23.63 -4.32
C THR A 230 -1.10 23.53 -2.87
N LEU A 231 -0.51 24.35 -2.01
CA LEU A 231 -0.87 24.42 -0.59
C LEU A 231 -2.33 24.86 -0.42
N ILE A 232 -3.08 24.14 0.42
CA ILE A 232 -4.41 24.57 0.88
C ILE A 232 -4.21 25.38 2.15
N ASP A 233 -4.69 26.62 2.17
CA ASP A 233 -4.68 27.46 3.37
C ASP A 233 -5.72 26.96 4.38
N THR A 234 -5.27 26.39 5.47
CA THR A 234 -6.09 25.89 6.57
C THR A 234 -6.07 26.83 7.78
N GLY A 235 -5.72 28.10 7.59
CA GLY A 235 -5.67 29.12 8.66
C GLY A 235 -4.73 28.70 9.80
N PHE A 236 -5.24 28.64 11.01
CA PHE A 236 -4.48 28.23 12.20
C PHE A 236 -4.23 26.72 12.31
N ALA A 237 -4.99 25.89 11.58
CA ALA A 237 -4.89 24.42 11.61
C ALA A 237 -3.73 23.96 10.72
N ILE A 238 -2.52 23.99 11.28
CA ILE A 238 -1.27 23.78 10.54
C ILE A 238 -0.54 22.49 10.94
N ARG A 239 -1.18 21.66 11.76
CA ARG A 239 -0.67 20.37 12.22
C ARG A 239 -1.68 19.26 11.92
N ASN A 240 -2.15 19.23 10.65
CA ASN A 240 -3.08 18.20 10.20
C ASN A 240 -2.38 16.82 10.19
N ASN A 241 -3.10 15.81 10.60
CA ASN A 241 -2.70 14.42 10.41
C ASN A 241 -3.25 13.87 9.08
N ASN A 242 -3.17 12.56 8.88
CA ASN A 242 -3.61 11.89 7.65
C ASN A 242 -5.14 11.66 7.57
N ASP A 243 -5.92 12.16 8.53
CA ASP A 243 -7.38 12.03 8.54
C ASP A 243 -8.03 13.32 8.06
N HIS A 244 -8.03 13.53 6.76
CA HIS A 244 -8.65 14.66 6.07
C HIS A 244 -9.54 14.15 4.95
N VAL A 245 -10.78 14.60 4.88
CA VAL A 245 -11.78 14.04 3.96
C VAL A 245 -12.63 15.14 3.32
N LEU A 246 -12.73 15.12 1.99
CA LEU A 246 -13.70 15.93 1.25
C LEU A 246 -15.12 15.44 1.47
N SER A 247 -16.07 16.37 1.59
CA SER A 247 -17.49 16.04 1.50
C SER A 247 -17.82 15.45 0.12
N PHE A 248 -18.84 14.59 0.02
CA PHE A 248 -19.23 13.93 -1.23
C PHE A 248 -19.46 14.91 -2.40
N ASN A 249 -19.94 16.13 -2.12
CA ASN A 249 -20.11 17.16 -3.14
C ASN A 249 -18.86 18.02 -3.39
N GLY A 250 -17.76 17.75 -2.68
CA GLY A 250 -16.47 18.46 -2.81
C GLY A 250 -16.44 19.91 -2.37
N THR A 251 -17.46 20.41 -1.68
CA THR A 251 -17.52 21.82 -1.28
C THR A 251 -16.84 22.08 0.06
N MET A 252 -16.78 21.09 0.93
CA MET A 252 -16.21 21.16 2.27
C MET A 252 -15.07 20.17 2.44
N LEU A 253 -14.11 20.52 3.27
CA LEU A 253 -13.04 19.68 3.74
C LEU A 253 -13.18 19.53 5.24
N GLY A 254 -13.19 18.27 5.73
CA GLY A 254 -13.01 17.95 7.13
C GLY A 254 -11.55 17.61 7.39
N ILE A 255 -11.02 18.03 8.52
CA ILE A 255 -9.62 17.82 8.91
C ILE A 255 -9.53 17.43 10.38
N SER A 256 -8.54 16.60 10.70
CA SER A 256 -8.07 16.33 12.04
C SER A 256 -6.76 17.08 12.27
N ASP A 257 -6.75 18.01 13.22
CA ASP A 257 -5.62 18.92 13.44
C ASP A 257 -5.19 18.95 14.90
N GLN A 258 -3.90 19.10 15.15
CA GLN A 258 -3.25 19.08 16.46
C GLN A 258 -2.68 20.45 16.87
N SER A 259 -3.13 21.53 16.23
CA SER A 259 -2.64 22.90 16.53
C SER A 259 -3.25 23.49 17.80
N THR A 260 -4.36 22.90 18.27
CA THR A 260 -5.09 23.31 19.50
C THR A 260 -5.09 22.18 20.52
N ASP A 261 -5.82 22.35 21.62
CA ASP A 261 -6.10 21.31 22.64
C ASP A 261 -4.84 20.56 23.13
N GLN A 262 -3.76 21.30 23.38
CA GLN A 262 -2.47 20.77 23.86
C GLN A 262 -1.86 19.69 22.91
N GLY A 263 -2.16 19.79 21.61
CA GLY A 263 -1.66 18.86 20.62
C GLY A 263 -2.50 17.59 20.44
N GLN A 264 -3.69 17.54 21.04
CA GLN A 264 -4.64 16.47 20.81
C GLN A 264 -5.38 16.68 19.48
N SER A 265 -5.66 15.59 18.77
CA SER A 265 -6.40 15.64 17.51
C SER A 265 -7.83 16.13 17.71
N THR A 266 -8.19 17.18 16.96
CA THR A 266 -9.50 17.83 16.99
C THR A 266 -10.03 17.95 15.58
N ILE A 267 -11.32 17.70 15.39
CA ILE A 267 -11.95 17.80 14.06
C ILE A 267 -12.45 19.22 13.81
N PHE A 268 -12.08 19.73 12.63
CA PHE A 268 -12.55 20.98 12.09
C PHE A 268 -13.12 20.77 10.67
N THR A 269 -13.99 21.67 10.24
CA THR A 269 -14.46 21.76 8.86
C THR A 269 -14.17 23.15 8.29
N LEU A 270 -13.89 23.21 6.98
CA LEU A 270 -13.62 24.44 6.24
C LEU A 270 -14.03 24.26 4.77
N PRO A 271 -14.15 25.36 3.98
CA PRO A 271 -14.33 25.22 2.53
C PRO A 271 -13.20 24.42 1.89
N ALA A 272 -13.50 23.58 0.90
CA ALA A 272 -12.51 22.72 0.23
C ALA A 272 -11.34 23.48 -0.41
N ARG A 273 -11.54 24.77 -0.71
CA ARG A 273 -10.49 25.66 -1.27
C ARG A 273 -9.61 26.32 -0.22
N GLY A 274 -9.84 26.00 1.07
CA GLY A 274 -9.17 26.63 2.19
C GLY A 274 -10.02 27.71 2.86
N GLY A 275 -9.54 28.19 4.00
CA GLY A 275 -10.19 29.23 4.81
C GLY A 275 -10.01 28.99 6.30
N VAL A 276 -10.78 29.69 7.10
CA VAL A 276 -10.73 29.58 8.57
C VAL A 276 -11.48 28.32 9.02
N PRO A 277 -10.83 27.37 9.71
CA PRO A 277 -11.46 26.14 10.18
C PRO A 277 -12.48 26.42 11.30
N LYS A 278 -13.64 25.76 11.21
CA LYS A 278 -14.66 25.74 12.28
C LYS A 278 -14.51 24.45 13.08
N ARG A 279 -14.34 24.56 14.39
CA ARG A 279 -14.30 23.41 15.28
C ARG A 279 -15.64 22.65 15.30
N ILE A 280 -15.57 21.31 15.25
CA ILE A 280 -16.74 20.43 15.27
C ILE A 280 -16.76 19.59 16.54
N THR A 281 -15.67 18.87 16.88
CA THR A 281 -15.67 18.00 18.04
C THR A 281 -15.38 18.76 19.32
N PRO A 282 -16.24 18.58 20.36
CA PRO A 282 -16.03 19.20 21.68
C PRO A 282 -14.94 18.48 22.48
N LEU A 283 -14.78 17.17 22.28
CA LEU A 283 -13.84 16.31 23.02
C LEU A 283 -12.70 15.83 22.12
N THR A 284 -11.57 15.49 22.73
CA THR A 284 -10.34 15.03 22.09
C THR A 284 -9.79 13.77 22.79
N PRO A 285 -8.99 12.91 22.10
CA PRO A 285 -8.68 12.98 20.69
C PRO A 285 -9.87 12.55 19.80
N SER A 286 -9.93 13.09 18.60
CA SER A 286 -10.93 12.75 17.58
C SER A 286 -10.26 12.74 16.20
N TYR A 287 -10.44 11.64 15.43
CA TYR A 287 -9.82 11.37 14.15
C TYR A 287 -10.89 11.17 13.09
N LEU A 288 -10.93 12.05 12.07
CA LEU A 288 -11.97 12.08 11.06
C LEU A 288 -11.75 11.03 9.99
N HIS A 289 -12.82 10.31 9.58
CA HIS A 289 -12.73 9.34 8.49
C HIS A 289 -13.77 9.51 7.38
N SER A 290 -14.96 10.06 7.67
CA SER A 290 -15.99 10.16 6.63
C SER A 290 -16.99 11.28 6.87
N TRP A 291 -17.59 11.75 5.78
CA TRP A 291 -18.85 12.51 5.77
C TRP A 291 -20.00 11.57 5.48
N SER A 292 -21.21 11.89 5.96
CA SER A 292 -22.42 11.27 5.42
C SER A 292 -22.65 11.76 3.97
N PRO A 293 -23.25 10.95 3.07
CA PRO A 293 -23.47 11.36 1.68
C PRO A 293 -24.31 12.63 1.51
N ASP A 294 -25.21 12.92 2.45
CA ASP A 294 -26.01 14.15 2.48
C ASP A 294 -25.27 15.35 3.12
N GLY A 295 -24.03 15.15 3.57
CA GLY A 295 -23.17 16.15 4.18
C GLY A 295 -23.56 16.59 5.59
N LYS A 296 -24.56 15.97 6.22
CA LYS A 296 -25.08 16.42 7.51
C LYS A 296 -24.30 15.91 8.72
N PHE A 297 -23.57 14.81 8.58
CA PHE A 297 -22.84 14.17 9.67
C PHE A 297 -21.40 13.88 9.28
N LEU A 298 -20.53 13.84 10.31
CA LEU A 298 -19.18 13.31 10.27
C LEU A 298 -19.12 12.01 11.04
N LEU A 299 -18.32 11.06 10.56
CA LEU A 299 -17.90 9.86 11.27
C LEU A 299 -16.43 9.99 11.64
N TYR A 300 -16.09 9.56 12.83
CA TYR A 300 -14.74 9.65 13.34
C TYR A 300 -14.46 8.62 14.42
N THR A 301 -13.19 8.35 14.65
CA THR A 301 -12.70 7.58 15.78
C THR A 301 -12.41 8.51 16.93
N GLY A 302 -13.05 8.27 18.07
CA GLY A 302 -12.90 9.07 19.26
C GLY A 302 -12.28 8.30 20.42
N GLY A 303 -11.20 8.83 21.01
CA GLY A 303 -10.63 8.29 22.25
C GLY A 303 -11.38 8.83 23.46
N ARG A 304 -12.14 7.97 24.14
CA ARG A 304 -12.91 8.34 25.34
C ARG A 304 -12.72 7.30 26.42
N ASN A 305 -12.37 7.74 27.65
CA ASN A 305 -12.16 6.85 28.78
C ASN A 305 -11.16 5.70 28.58
N GLY A 306 -10.14 5.91 27.72
CA GLY A 306 -9.13 4.90 27.39
C GLY A 306 -9.51 3.92 26.29
N GLU A 307 -10.70 4.04 25.70
CA GLU A 307 -11.18 3.23 24.56
C GLU A 307 -11.27 4.08 23.29
N PHE A 308 -11.04 3.46 22.14
CA PHE A 308 -11.23 4.06 20.83
C PHE A 308 -12.44 3.44 20.14
N ASP A 309 -13.44 4.28 19.89
CA ASP A 309 -14.73 3.88 19.31
C ASP A 309 -15.16 4.79 18.17
N ILE A 310 -16.15 4.32 17.42
CA ILE A 310 -16.76 5.09 16.34
C ILE A 310 -17.80 6.04 16.88
N TYR A 311 -17.71 7.30 16.46
CA TYR A 311 -18.65 8.37 16.81
C TYR A 311 -19.22 9.02 15.57
N LYS A 312 -20.42 9.57 15.71
CA LYS A 312 -21.12 10.39 14.72
C LYS A 312 -21.47 11.75 15.35
N ILE A 313 -21.30 12.83 14.61
CA ILE A 313 -21.63 14.20 15.04
C ILE A 313 -22.20 15.00 13.87
N PRO A 314 -23.17 15.95 14.10
CA PRO A 314 -23.56 16.90 13.07
C PRO A 314 -22.35 17.66 12.51
N SER A 315 -22.24 17.75 11.17
CA SER A 315 -21.06 18.32 10.50
C SER A 315 -20.91 19.83 10.70
N ASP A 316 -21.95 20.49 11.15
CA ASP A 316 -21.96 21.90 11.56
C ASP A 316 -21.66 22.12 13.05
N GLY A 317 -21.48 21.04 13.83
CA GLY A 317 -21.26 21.09 15.28
C GLY A 317 -22.47 21.55 16.10
N SER A 318 -23.69 21.49 15.55
CA SER A 318 -24.91 21.98 16.22
C SER A 318 -25.47 21.05 17.29
N GLY A 319 -24.96 19.81 17.36
CA GLY A 319 -25.49 18.80 18.28
C GLY A 319 -24.40 17.97 18.98
N PRO A 320 -24.79 17.09 19.91
CA PRO A 320 -23.84 16.23 20.62
C PRO A 320 -23.25 15.13 19.72
N GLU A 321 -22.08 14.62 20.12
CA GLU A 321 -21.55 13.39 19.54
C GLU A 321 -22.37 12.18 20.02
N VAL A 322 -22.53 11.20 19.13
CA VAL A 322 -23.21 9.92 19.41
C VAL A 322 -22.21 8.79 19.21
N ARG A 323 -21.95 8.02 20.27
CA ARG A 323 -21.12 6.81 20.20
C ARG A 323 -21.88 5.70 19.51
N LEU A 324 -21.29 5.10 18.46
CA LEU A 324 -21.91 4.04 17.65
C LEU A 324 -21.40 2.65 17.99
N THR A 325 -20.19 2.52 18.52
CA THR A 325 -19.60 1.25 18.96
C THR A 325 -19.23 1.29 20.43
N THR A 326 -19.21 0.12 21.07
CA THR A 326 -18.93 -0.03 22.52
C THR A 326 -18.22 -1.35 22.83
N ALA A 327 -17.73 -2.05 21.82
CA ALA A 327 -17.00 -3.31 22.01
C ALA A 327 -15.62 -3.01 22.60
N PRO A 328 -15.09 -3.87 23.49
CA PRO A 328 -13.72 -3.70 23.99
C PRO A 328 -12.68 -3.73 22.87
N GLY A 329 -11.65 -2.90 22.99
CA GLY A 329 -10.55 -2.77 22.05
C GLY A 329 -10.72 -1.59 21.08
N VAL A 330 -9.95 -1.61 19.99
CA VAL A 330 -9.93 -0.52 19.02
C VAL A 330 -10.99 -0.75 17.94
N ASP A 331 -11.87 0.22 17.76
CA ASP A 331 -12.73 0.40 16.61
C ASP A 331 -12.29 1.68 15.87
N ASP A 332 -12.00 1.59 14.57
CA ASP A 332 -11.39 2.68 13.81
C ASP A 332 -11.85 2.71 12.34
N GLY A 333 -11.48 3.75 11.59
CA GLY A 333 -11.64 3.88 10.17
C GLY A 333 -13.08 3.81 9.64
N PRO A 334 -14.05 4.50 10.25
CA PRO A 334 -15.45 4.41 9.82
C PRO A 334 -15.72 5.17 8.52
N GLU A 335 -16.35 4.52 7.54
CA GLU A 335 -16.74 5.13 6.29
C GLU A 335 -18.19 4.80 5.92
N PHE A 336 -18.97 5.82 5.53
CA PHE A 336 -20.29 5.63 4.94
C PHE A 336 -20.17 5.01 3.56
N THR A 337 -21.08 4.07 3.24
CA THR A 337 -21.32 3.71 1.84
C THR A 337 -21.91 4.89 1.06
N PRO A 338 -21.66 4.99 -0.26
CA PRO A 338 -22.17 6.09 -1.07
C PRO A 338 -23.69 6.26 -1.03
N ASP A 339 -24.45 5.19 -0.79
CA ASP A 339 -25.91 5.21 -0.64
C ASP A 339 -26.37 5.55 0.80
N GLY A 340 -25.43 5.71 1.74
CA GLY A 340 -25.69 6.05 3.15
C GLY A 340 -26.35 4.97 4.00
N LYS A 341 -26.51 3.75 3.47
CA LYS A 341 -27.23 2.69 4.20
C LYS A 341 -26.38 1.95 5.20
N HIS A 342 -25.06 1.93 4.99
CA HIS A 342 -24.11 1.24 5.88
C HIS A 342 -22.94 2.11 6.23
N ILE A 343 -22.30 1.76 7.33
CA ILE A 343 -20.98 2.24 7.74
C ILE A 343 -20.09 1.01 7.81
N TYR A 344 -18.97 1.01 7.06
CA TYR A 344 -17.88 0.06 7.24
C TYR A 344 -16.87 0.63 8.22
N PHE A 345 -16.26 -0.23 9.02
CA PHE A 345 -15.23 0.15 10.00
C PHE A 345 -14.35 -1.06 10.30
N ASN A 346 -13.21 -0.85 10.90
CA ASN A 346 -12.35 -1.93 11.37
C ASN A 346 -12.42 -2.05 12.89
N SER A 347 -12.34 -3.30 13.39
CA SER A 347 -12.47 -3.62 14.82
C SER A 347 -11.62 -4.83 15.20
N VAL A 348 -10.95 -4.74 16.36
CA VAL A 348 -10.12 -5.82 16.92
C VAL A 348 -10.91 -6.81 17.77
N ARG A 349 -12.19 -6.56 18.01
CA ARG A 349 -13.06 -7.33 18.93
C ARG A 349 -13.13 -8.84 18.65
N SER A 350 -12.71 -9.30 17.46
CA SER A 350 -12.65 -10.72 17.10
C SER A 350 -11.25 -11.34 17.25
N GLY A 351 -10.30 -10.64 17.89
CA GLY A 351 -8.93 -11.09 18.13
C GLY A 351 -7.92 -10.63 17.10
N LYS A 352 -8.34 -10.44 15.82
CA LYS A 352 -7.58 -9.77 14.75
C LYS A 352 -8.34 -8.54 14.31
N MET A 353 -7.64 -7.55 13.76
CA MET A 353 -8.28 -6.40 13.15
C MET A 353 -9.02 -6.85 11.90
N GLN A 354 -10.34 -6.74 11.91
CA GLN A 354 -11.21 -7.17 10.82
C GLN A 354 -12.17 -6.06 10.41
N ILE A 355 -12.64 -6.12 9.18
CA ILE A 355 -13.67 -5.20 8.71
C ILE A 355 -15.03 -5.66 9.21
N TRP A 356 -15.79 -4.71 9.70
CA TRP A 356 -17.16 -4.83 10.16
C TRP A 356 -18.06 -3.85 9.40
N ARG A 357 -19.34 -4.07 9.38
CA ARG A 357 -20.33 -3.10 8.94
C ARG A 357 -21.45 -2.94 9.94
N MET A 358 -22.12 -1.80 9.89
CA MET A 358 -23.30 -1.49 10.71
C MET A 358 -24.26 -0.58 9.94
N GLY A 359 -25.46 -0.42 10.42
CA GLY A 359 -26.38 0.60 9.93
C GLY A 359 -25.94 2.02 10.35
N PRO A 360 -26.56 3.06 9.76
CA PRO A 360 -26.12 4.46 9.88
C PRO A 360 -26.21 5.05 11.31
N ASN A 361 -26.86 4.34 12.25
CA ASN A 361 -26.97 4.72 13.65
C ASN A 361 -26.30 3.72 14.61
N GLY A 362 -25.46 2.82 14.09
CA GLY A 362 -24.72 1.85 14.90
C GLY A 362 -25.42 0.50 15.07
N GLU A 363 -26.59 0.31 14.49
CA GLU A 363 -27.38 -0.93 14.56
C GLU A 363 -26.79 -2.06 13.67
N ASN A 364 -27.12 -3.31 14.02
CA ASN A 364 -26.82 -4.51 13.22
C ASN A 364 -25.34 -4.67 12.87
N GLN A 365 -24.47 -4.57 13.88
CA GLN A 365 -23.02 -4.72 13.67
C GLN A 365 -22.69 -6.17 13.31
N GLU A 366 -22.04 -6.37 12.15
CA GLU A 366 -21.66 -7.69 11.67
C GLU A 366 -20.26 -7.71 11.08
N ARG A 367 -19.54 -8.82 11.27
CA ARG A 367 -18.18 -9.01 10.76
C ARG A 367 -18.23 -9.34 9.27
N VAL A 368 -17.38 -8.64 8.49
CA VAL A 368 -17.32 -8.74 7.02
C VAL A 368 -16.12 -9.59 6.58
N THR A 369 -14.92 -9.34 7.12
CA THR A 369 -13.73 -10.14 6.81
C THR A 369 -13.48 -11.21 7.86
N HIS A 370 -12.95 -12.39 7.42
CA HIS A 370 -12.78 -13.56 8.29
C HIS A 370 -11.45 -14.28 8.01
N ASP A 371 -10.46 -13.57 7.53
CA ASP A 371 -9.16 -14.12 7.18
C ASP A 371 -8.09 -13.88 8.26
N ASP A 372 -6.85 -14.30 7.99
CA ASP A 372 -5.75 -14.25 8.93
C ASP A 372 -5.00 -12.92 8.95
N PHE A 373 -5.37 -11.97 8.10
CA PHE A 373 -4.77 -10.64 8.05
C PHE A 373 -5.37 -9.69 9.09
N ASN A 374 -4.62 -8.63 9.41
CA ASN A 374 -5.14 -7.45 10.09
C ASN A 374 -5.59 -6.43 9.05
N ASN A 375 -6.90 -6.27 8.89
CA ASN A 375 -7.53 -5.47 7.83
C ASN A 375 -7.94 -4.09 8.34
N TRP A 376 -7.48 -3.03 7.66
CA TRP A 376 -7.66 -1.64 8.07
C TRP A 376 -8.24 -0.78 6.95
N PHE A 377 -8.92 0.31 7.31
CA PHE A 377 -9.40 1.38 6.43
C PHE A 377 -10.23 0.88 5.24
N PRO A 378 -11.47 0.44 5.51
CA PRO A 378 -12.37 -0.03 4.46
C PRO A 378 -12.95 1.14 3.66
N HIS A 379 -12.75 1.15 2.34
CA HIS A 379 -13.26 2.17 1.42
C HIS A 379 -14.19 1.56 0.39
N ALA A 380 -15.48 1.93 0.44
CA ALA A 380 -16.44 1.48 -0.54
C ALA A 380 -16.24 2.20 -1.89
N SER A 381 -16.32 1.45 -3.00
CA SER A 381 -16.27 2.06 -4.34
C SER A 381 -17.51 2.94 -4.59
N PRO A 382 -17.41 3.97 -5.46
CA PRO A 382 -18.51 4.88 -5.72
C PRO A 382 -19.79 4.19 -6.24
N ASP A 383 -19.67 3.06 -6.93
CA ASP A 383 -20.78 2.24 -7.41
C ASP A 383 -21.30 1.23 -6.36
N GLY A 384 -20.70 1.21 -5.17
CA GLY A 384 -21.08 0.34 -4.05
C GLY A 384 -20.80 -1.16 -4.26
N LYS A 385 -19.98 -1.55 -5.24
CA LYS A 385 -19.75 -2.98 -5.56
C LYS A 385 -18.48 -3.56 -4.94
N TRP A 386 -17.53 -2.73 -4.60
CA TRP A 386 -16.22 -3.14 -4.10
C TRP A 386 -15.86 -2.46 -2.79
N LEU A 387 -15.16 -3.18 -1.95
CA LEU A 387 -14.51 -2.66 -0.74
C LEU A 387 -13.01 -2.78 -0.90
N ALA A 388 -12.30 -1.66 -0.86
CA ALA A 388 -10.84 -1.62 -0.77
C ALA A 388 -10.42 -1.61 0.70
N MET A 389 -9.29 -2.23 1.01
CA MET A 389 -8.70 -2.22 2.35
C MET A 389 -7.19 -2.45 2.28
N ILE A 390 -6.46 -2.00 3.29
CA ILE A 390 -5.06 -2.37 3.50
C ILE A 390 -4.98 -3.51 4.51
N SER A 391 -4.10 -4.48 4.25
CA SER A 391 -3.98 -5.68 5.08
C SER A 391 -2.53 -5.90 5.48
N TYR A 392 -2.30 -6.04 6.79
CA TYR A 392 -1.02 -6.38 7.38
C TYR A 392 -0.96 -7.88 7.67
N GLY A 393 0.26 -8.43 7.72
CA GLY A 393 0.50 -9.80 8.15
C GLY A 393 0.21 -10.01 9.65
N ASP A 394 0.28 -11.25 10.07
CA ASP A 394 0.07 -11.69 11.45
C ASP A 394 1.25 -11.36 12.39
N ASP A 395 2.38 -10.89 11.84
CA ASP A 395 3.53 -10.37 12.57
C ASP A 395 3.31 -8.96 13.16
N ILE A 396 2.20 -8.30 12.80
CA ILE A 396 1.84 -6.97 13.30
C ILE A 396 0.76 -7.10 14.38
N ASP A 397 0.91 -6.33 15.47
CA ASP A 397 -0.11 -6.24 16.52
C ASP A 397 -1.47 -5.87 15.89
N PRO A 398 -2.54 -6.62 16.17
CA PRO A 398 -3.87 -6.32 15.61
C PRO A 398 -4.40 -4.91 15.90
N SER A 399 -3.92 -4.27 16.96
CA SER A 399 -4.33 -2.90 17.34
C SER A 399 -3.41 -1.80 16.76
N ASP A 400 -2.43 -2.18 15.92
CA ASP A 400 -1.47 -1.25 15.32
C ASP A 400 -1.50 -1.34 13.79
N HIS A 401 -1.18 -0.22 13.15
CA HIS A 401 -1.05 -0.10 11.69
C HIS A 401 0.21 0.70 11.34
N PRO A 402 1.41 0.14 11.60
CA PRO A 402 2.67 0.88 11.55
C PRO A 402 3.07 1.29 10.14
N TYR A 403 3.95 2.31 10.06
CA TYR A 403 4.63 2.73 8.85
C TYR A 403 5.60 1.66 8.33
N TYR A 404 5.84 1.69 7.01
CA TYR A 404 6.97 1.04 6.32
C TYR A 404 7.03 -0.46 6.58
N ARG A 405 5.92 -1.12 6.27
CA ARG A 405 5.74 -2.58 6.29
C ARG A 405 5.40 -3.11 4.91
N HIS A 406 5.59 -4.39 4.73
CA HIS A 406 4.98 -5.11 3.61
C HIS A 406 3.49 -5.26 3.91
N VAL A 407 2.67 -4.67 3.06
CA VAL A 407 1.20 -4.69 3.18
C VAL A 407 0.57 -4.99 1.84
N TYR A 408 -0.67 -5.46 1.88
CA TYR A 408 -1.47 -5.70 0.69
C TYR A 408 -2.57 -4.65 0.57
N LEU A 409 -2.70 -4.04 -0.61
CA LEU A 409 -3.96 -3.41 -0.99
C LEU A 409 -4.86 -4.52 -1.55
N ARG A 410 -6.03 -4.69 -0.94
CA ARG A 410 -6.95 -5.78 -1.28
C ARG A 410 -8.32 -5.26 -1.65
N LEU A 411 -9.00 -5.98 -2.54
CA LEU A 411 -10.38 -5.72 -2.95
C LEU A 411 -11.27 -6.91 -2.63
N MET A 412 -12.44 -6.60 -2.09
CA MET A 412 -13.50 -7.58 -1.82
C MET A 412 -14.81 -7.11 -2.47
N PRO A 413 -15.58 -8.00 -3.15
CA PRO A 413 -16.92 -7.65 -3.60
C PRO A 413 -17.84 -7.34 -2.42
N ILE A 414 -18.64 -6.29 -2.54
CA ILE A 414 -19.74 -6.01 -1.62
C ILE A 414 -20.97 -6.77 -2.13
N THR A 415 -21.46 -7.71 -1.33
CA THR A 415 -22.64 -8.52 -1.65
C THR A 415 -23.87 -7.97 -0.94
N ALA A 416 -25.00 -7.87 -1.66
CA ALA A 416 -26.23 -7.29 -1.12
C ALA A 416 -26.79 -8.10 0.07
N ASP A 417 -26.58 -9.41 0.08
CA ASP A 417 -27.02 -10.34 1.13
C ASP A 417 -26.00 -10.52 2.28
N GLY A 418 -24.86 -9.80 2.23
CA GLY A 418 -23.79 -9.96 3.22
C GLY A 418 -23.04 -11.28 3.12
N SER A 419 -23.22 -12.04 2.03
CA SER A 419 -22.49 -13.29 1.84
C SER A 419 -20.99 -13.07 1.84
N ARG A 420 -20.25 -14.03 2.41
CA ARG A 420 -18.78 -13.95 2.51
C ARG A 420 -18.15 -13.99 1.14
N ALA A 421 -17.42 -12.94 0.79
CA ALA A 421 -16.59 -12.90 -0.40
C ALA A 421 -15.11 -12.85 0.01
N ASN A 422 -14.26 -13.52 -0.77
CA ASN A 422 -12.83 -13.48 -0.52
C ASN A 422 -12.23 -12.19 -1.09
N ALA A 423 -11.42 -11.52 -0.29
CA ALA A 423 -10.64 -10.39 -0.76
C ALA A 423 -9.43 -10.87 -1.57
N ARG A 424 -9.18 -10.25 -2.73
CA ARG A 424 -8.00 -10.51 -3.57
C ARG A 424 -6.97 -9.39 -3.43
N VAL A 425 -5.69 -9.72 -3.53
CA VAL A 425 -4.60 -8.74 -3.55
C VAL A 425 -4.58 -8.03 -4.91
N VAL A 426 -4.57 -6.70 -4.90
CA VAL A 426 -4.47 -5.88 -6.13
C VAL A 426 -3.18 -5.07 -6.20
N ALA A 427 -2.52 -4.84 -5.06
CA ALA A 427 -1.16 -4.31 -5.02
C ALA A 427 -0.40 -4.85 -3.81
N TYR A 428 0.89 -5.07 -4.02
CA TYR A 428 1.88 -5.45 -3.02
C TYR A 428 2.68 -4.18 -2.72
N VAL A 429 2.60 -3.69 -1.50
CA VAL A 429 3.04 -2.34 -1.16
C VAL A 429 4.04 -2.37 -0.02
N TYR A 430 5.10 -1.58 -0.12
CA TYR A 430 5.90 -1.17 1.03
C TYR A 430 5.37 0.18 1.50
N GLY A 431 4.63 0.17 2.63
CA GLY A 431 3.86 1.33 3.12
C GLY A 431 3.25 1.05 4.49
N GLY A 432 1.94 1.19 4.60
CA GLY A 432 1.20 0.99 5.86
C GLY A 432 0.44 2.24 6.27
N GLN A 433 0.70 2.76 7.47
CA GLN A 433 0.16 4.03 7.93
C GLN A 433 0.37 5.12 6.87
N GLY A 434 -0.66 5.86 6.53
CA GLY A 434 -0.64 6.90 5.51
C GLY A 434 -0.86 6.42 4.07
N SER A 435 -0.94 5.09 3.82
CA SER A 435 -1.14 4.60 2.46
C SER A 435 -2.54 4.87 1.91
N ILE A 436 -3.59 4.50 2.67
CA ILE A 436 -5.00 4.67 2.28
C ILE A 436 -5.91 5.03 3.46
N ASN A 437 -5.48 5.90 4.37
CA ASN A 437 -6.26 6.24 5.59
C ASN A 437 -7.60 6.95 5.31
N VAL A 438 -7.81 7.47 4.11
CA VAL A 438 -8.99 8.24 3.70
C VAL A 438 -9.58 7.68 2.40
N PRO A 439 -10.82 8.03 2.01
CA PRO A 439 -11.44 7.53 0.80
C PRO A 439 -10.53 7.69 -0.42
N SER A 440 -10.12 6.57 -1.00
CA SER A 440 -9.03 6.48 -1.99
C SER A 440 -9.49 6.15 -3.41
N TRP A 441 -10.78 5.91 -3.64
CA TRP A 441 -11.34 5.62 -4.95
C TRP A 441 -11.47 6.86 -5.83
N SER A 442 -11.13 6.72 -7.12
CA SER A 442 -11.52 7.73 -8.11
C SER A 442 -13.05 7.81 -8.24
N PRO A 443 -13.61 8.99 -8.59
CA PRO A 443 -15.06 9.17 -8.66
C PRO A 443 -15.79 8.24 -9.65
N ASP A 444 -15.08 7.77 -10.69
CA ASP A 444 -15.58 6.80 -11.67
C ASP A 444 -15.40 5.33 -11.23
N GLY A 445 -14.75 5.07 -10.08
CA GLY A 445 -14.50 3.74 -9.55
C GLY A 445 -13.47 2.92 -10.32
N THR A 446 -12.70 3.51 -11.23
CA THR A 446 -11.70 2.78 -12.04
C THR A 446 -10.31 2.74 -11.43
N MET A 447 -9.98 3.69 -10.57
CA MET A 447 -8.67 3.83 -9.95
C MET A 447 -8.74 3.88 -8.42
N ILE A 448 -7.66 3.43 -7.79
CA ILE A 448 -7.39 3.67 -6.36
C ILE A 448 -6.09 4.47 -6.25
N ALA A 449 -6.12 5.58 -5.53
CA ALA A 449 -4.92 6.33 -5.16
C ALA A 449 -4.36 5.81 -3.84
N PHE A 450 -3.05 5.65 -3.75
CA PHE A 450 -2.39 5.23 -2.52
C PHE A 450 -0.96 5.74 -2.45
N VAL A 451 -0.37 5.69 -1.25
CA VAL A 451 1.03 6.02 -1.03
C VAL A 451 1.83 4.75 -0.78
N SER A 452 2.95 4.61 -1.50
CA SER A 452 4.04 3.69 -1.19
C SER A 452 5.29 4.46 -0.79
N ASN A 453 6.25 3.81 -0.11
CA ASN A 453 7.39 4.49 0.49
C ASN A 453 8.73 3.92 0.02
N THR A 454 9.76 4.77 -0.03
CA THR A 454 11.15 4.41 -0.32
C THR A 454 12.11 5.50 0.15
N ASP A 455 13.33 5.14 0.60
CA ASP A 455 14.32 6.06 1.19
C ASP A 455 15.27 6.70 0.14
N ASP A 456 15.05 6.50 -1.16
CA ASP A 456 15.97 6.97 -2.22
C ASP A 456 15.33 7.95 -3.23
N LEU A 457 14.54 8.89 -2.76
CA LEU A 457 13.86 9.89 -3.60
C LEU A 457 14.57 11.25 -3.62
#